data_dbcb51870d297c07a17514e8b2ec3f83
#
_entry.id   dbcb51870d297c07a17514e8b2ec3f83
#
_cell.length_a   1.000
_cell.length_b   1.000
_cell.length_c   1.000
_cell.angle_alpha   90.00
_cell.angle_beta   90.00
_cell.angle_gamma   90.00
#
_symmetry.space_group_name_H-M   'P 1'
#
loop_
_entity.id
_entity.type
_entity.pdbx_description
1 polymer ?
#
loop_
_entity_poly.entity_id
_entity_poly.type
_entity_poly.pdbx_seq_one_letter_code
_entity_poly.pdbx_strand_id
1 'polypeptide(L)'
;MRKLITILIITLAAISCGKIKDAHNTLNDIETFINERPDSALTILDSFDTSLLENNKSIWAHHSLLHAQAKDKCYIDETNDSLMTQIVNYYEGKRDKEKLFKAYYYLGRIQYNAGDYAASMLSYTKAEQLIDKIDDEFIKGLLYAQLGMLHQKYYDYPGSMEAYKKAQHHYSVSGKNAHVYFTKLNIGELHQELKEYSSSEILLTEVLTW
;
A
#
# COMPACT_ATOMS: atom_id res chain seq x y z
N MET A 1 -1.55 -52.20 -11.25
CA MET A 1 -1.98 -51.26 -10.21
C MET A 1 -0.90 -50.22 -9.87
N ARG A 2 0.32 -50.56 -9.41
CA ARG A 2 1.36 -49.57 -9.08
C ARG A 2 1.64 -48.54 -10.17
N LYS A 3 1.82 -48.93 -11.44
CA LYS A 3 2.10 -48.00 -12.56
C LYS A 3 0.95 -47.04 -12.85
N LEU A 4 -0.30 -47.47 -12.69
CA LEU A 4 -1.48 -46.61 -12.87
C LEU A 4 -1.58 -45.58 -11.76
N ILE A 5 -1.29 -45.95 -10.50
CA ILE A 5 -1.27 -45.01 -9.35
C ILE A 5 -0.15 -43.99 -9.53
N THR A 6 1.03 -44.42 -10.00
CA THR A 6 2.15 -43.48 -10.26
C THR A 6 1.82 -42.45 -11.36
N ILE A 7 1.19 -42.89 -12.46
CA ILE A 7 0.74 -41.98 -13.53
C ILE A 7 -0.31 -41.01 -13.02
N LEU A 8 -1.28 -41.47 -12.21
CA LEU A 8 -2.31 -40.61 -11.65
C LEU A 8 -1.73 -39.55 -10.70
N ILE A 9 -0.73 -39.91 -9.86
CA ILE A 9 -0.05 -38.96 -8.97
C ILE A 9 0.73 -37.91 -9.78
N ILE A 10 1.43 -38.33 -10.85
CA ILE A 10 2.19 -37.41 -11.70
C ILE A 10 1.25 -36.43 -12.43
N THR A 11 0.12 -36.92 -12.94
CA THR A 11 -0.87 -36.03 -13.62
C THR A 11 -1.52 -35.03 -12.65
N LEU A 12 -1.86 -35.46 -11.45
CA LEU A 12 -2.41 -34.57 -10.39
C LEU A 12 -1.39 -33.51 -9.96
N ALA A 13 -0.12 -33.91 -9.82
CA ALA A 13 0.95 -32.96 -9.50
C ALA A 13 1.20 -31.95 -10.61
N ALA A 14 1.15 -32.36 -11.87
CA ALA A 14 1.31 -31.47 -13.02
C ALA A 14 0.16 -30.45 -13.12
N ILE A 15 -1.09 -30.88 -12.89
CA ILE A 15 -2.26 -29.99 -12.87
C ILE A 15 -2.17 -28.97 -11.72
N SER A 16 -1.75 -29.41 -10.54
CA SER A 16 -1.58 -28.53 -9.38
C SER A 16 -0.48 -27.48 -9.61
N CYS A 17 0.64 -27.88 -10.22
CA CYS A 17 1.74 -26.98 -10.55
C CYS A 17 1.32 -25.92 -11.59
N GLY A 18 0.50 -26.29 -12.57
CA GLY A 18 -0.06 -25.37 -13.56
C GLY A 18 -0.92 -24.30 -12.88
N LYS A 19 -1.87 -24.71 -12.04
CA LYS A 19 -2.75 -23.76 -11.30
C LYS A 19 -1.98 -22.79 -10.42
N ILE A 20 -0.94 -23.24 -9.73
CA ILE A 20 -0.09 -22.38 -8.89
C ILE A 20 0.63 -21.32 -9.73
N LYS A 21 1.17 -21.73 -10.88
CA LYS A 21 1.83 -20.80 -11.80
C LYS A 21 0.85 -19.76 -12.35
N ASP A 22 -0.33 -20.18 -12.76
CA ASP A 22 -1.37 -19.30 -13.28
C ASP A 22 -1.84 -18.31 -12.20
N ALA A 23 -1.98 -18.77 -10.96
CA ALA A 23 -2.30 -17.91 -9.84
C ALA A 23 -1.23 -16.81 -9.61
N HIS A 24 0.05 -17.17 -9.63
CA HIS A 24 1.12 -16.18 -9.54
C HIS A 24 1.12 -15.18 -10.70
N ASN A 25 0.89 -15.65 -11.92
CA ASN A 25 0.78 -14.77 -13.10
C ASN A 25 -0.38 -13.79 -12.92
N THR A 26 -1.56 -14.28 -12.53
CA THR A 26 -2.73 -13.43 -12.27
C THR A 26 -2.43 -12.35 -11.23
N LEU A 27 -1.78 -12.69 -10.10
CA LEU A 27 -1.43 -11.72 -9.08
C LEU A 27 -0.40 -10.69 -9.57
N ASN A 28 0.60 -11.13 -10.35
CA ASN A 28 1.55 -10.22 -10.97
C ASN A 28 0.89 -9.29 -11.99
N ASP A 29 -0.05 -9.79 -12.79
CA ASP A 29 -0.81 -8.98 -13.73
C ASP A 29 -1.64 -7.91 -12.99
N ILE A 30 -2.29 -8.27 -11.87
CA ILE A 30 -3.03 -7.33 -11.02
C ILE A 30 -2.10 -6.20 -10.53
N GLU A 31 -0.88 -6.50 -10.08
CA GLU A 31 0.09 -5.47 -9.66
C GLU A 31 0.32 -4.41 -10.74
N THR A 32 0.27 -4.75 -12.02
CA THR A 32 0.54 -3.82 -13.10
C THR A 32 -0.55 -2.77 -13.30
N PHE A 33 -1.80 -3.06 -12.91
CA PHE A 33 -2.93 -2.18 -13.19
C PHE A 33 -3.74 -1.74 -11.95
N ILE A 34 -3.46 -2.29 -10.77
CA ILE A 34 -4.23 -2.03 -9.54
C ILE A 34 -4.30 -0.54 -9.16
N ASN A 35 -3.30 0.24 -9.53
CA ASN A 35 -3.28 1.68 -9.27
C ASN A 35 -4.27 2.46 -10.16
N GLU A 36 -4.58 1.96 -11.35
CA GLU A 36 -5.41 2.63 -12.35
C GLU A 36 -6.83 2.08 -12.38
N ARG A 37 -6.98 0.78 -12.04
CA ARG A 37 -8.28 0.07 -12.08
C ARG A 37 -8.48 -0.76 -10.81
N PRO A 38 -8.54 -0.12 -9.62
CA PRO A 38 -8.64 -0.83 -8.35
C PRO A 38 -9.93 -1.66 -8.23
N ASP A 39 -11.05 -1.20 -8.77
CA ASP A 39 -12.33 -1.93 -8.78
C ASP A 39 -12.22 -3.25 -9.53
N SER A 40 -11.56 -3.24 -10.70
CA SER A 40 -11.33 -4.44 -11.49
C SER A 40 -10.38 -5.40 -10.75
N ALA A 41 -9.34 -4.87 -10.11
CA ALA A 41 -8.42 -5.66 -9.29
C ALA A 41 -9.16 -6.32 -8.13
N LEU A 42 -9.99 -5.57 -7.40
CA LEU A 42 -10.76 -6.08 -6.28
C LEU A 42 -11.72 -7.20 -6.73
N THR A 43 -12.43 -7.01 -7.84
CA THR A 43 -13.34 -8.03 -8.39
C THR A 43 -12.61 -9.35 -8.71
N ILE A 44 -11.41 -9.28 -9.30
CA ILE A 44 -10.62 -10.47 -9.61
C ILE A 44 -10.14 -11.13 -8.30
N LEU A 45 -9.67 -10.34 -7.34
CA LEU A 45 -9.19 -10.83 -6.05
C LEU A 45 -10.32 -11.49 -5.24
N ASP A 46 -11.53 -10.92 -5.24
CA ASP A 46 -12.69 -11.50 -4.56
C ASP A 46 -13.14 -12.84 -5.17
N SER A 47 -12.89 -13.04 -6.47
CA SER A 47 -13.20 -14.30 -7.18
C SER A 47 -12.08 -15.35 -7.14
N PHE A 48 -11.00 -15.09 -6.43
CA PHE A 48 -9.83 -15.95 -6.41
C PHE A 48 -10.12 -17.32 -5.75
N ASP A 49 -9.53 -18.39 -6.28
CA ASP A 49 -9.72 -19.75 -5.75
C ASP A 49 -9.18 -19.88 -4.31
N THR A 50 -10.08 -19.97 -3.35
CA THR A 50 -9.73 -20.06 -1.91
C THR A 50 -8.87 -21.27 -1.59
N SER A 51 -9.00 -22.37 -2.34
CA SER A 51 -8.16 -23.56 -2.13
C SER A 51 -6.67 -23.29 -2.41
N LEU A 52 -6.37 -22.37 -3.31
CA LEU A 52 -5.00 -21.95 -3.59
C LEU A 52 -4.43 -21.08 -2.45
N LEU A 53 -5.28 -20.25 -1.84
CA LEU A 53 -4.91 -19.41 -0.69
C LEU A 53 -4.60 -20.26 0.54
N GLU A 54 -5.42 -21.25 0.83
CA GLU A 54 -5.25 -22.14 1.99
C GLU A 54 -3.97 -23.00 1.89
N ASN A 55 -3.65 -23.47 0.71
CA ASN A 55 -2.57 -24.44 0.49
C ASN A 55 -1.23 -23.83 0.06
N ASN A 56 -1.18 -22.49 -0.21
CA ASN A 56 0.04 -21.83 -0.67
C ASN A 56 0.26 -20.48 0.02
N LYS A 57 1.14 -20.46 1.01
CA LYS A 57 1.44 -19.23 1.79
C LYS A 57 1.95 -18.06 0.93
N SER A 58 2.64 -18.34 -0.21
CA SER A 58 3.13 -17.29 -1.09
C SER A 58 1.99 -16.63 -1.86
N ILE A 59 1.08 -17.44 -2.39
CA ILE A 59 -0.13 -16.94 -3.09
C ILE A 59 -1.01 -16.21 -2.08
N TRP A 60 -1.26 -16.80 -0.92
CA TRP A 60 -2.04 -16.18 0.15
C TRP A 60 -1.51 -14.80 0.54
N ALA A 61 -0.20 -14.67 0.80
CA ALA A 61 0.37 -13.40 1.24
C ALA A 61 0.33 -12.35 0.13
N HIS A 62 0.62 -12.74 -1.12
CA HIS A 62 0.57 -11.81 -2.26
C HIS A 62 -0.86 -11.38 -2.55
N HIS A 63 -1.81 -12.31 -2.61
CA HIS A 63 -3.24 -12.04 -2.77
C HIS A 63 -3.74 -11.07 -1.70
N SER A 64 -3.49 -11.38 -0.41
CA SER A 64 -4.01 -10.58 0.70
C SER A 64 -3.40 -9.17 0.73
N LEU A 65 -2.12 -9.02 0.33
CA LEU A 65 -1.49 -7.71 0.19
C LEU A 65 -2.17 -6.88 -0.91
N LEU A 66 -2.39 -7.47 -2.09
CA LEU A 66 -3.07 -6.80 -3.19
C LEU A 66 -4.53 -6.49 -2.87
N HIS A 67 -5.19 -7.38 -2.13
CA HIS A 67 -6.57 -7.19 -1.71
C HIS A 67 -6.71 -5.97 -0.76
N ALA A 68 -5.79 -5.84 0.22
CA ALA A 68 -5.75 -4.64 1.07
C ALA A 68 -5.45 -3.37 0.27
N GLN A 69 -4.52 -3.45 -0.71
CA GLN A 69 -4.25 -2.34 -1.62
C GLN A 69 -5.48 -1.95 -2.45
N ALA A 70 -6.19 -2.92 -3.04
CA ALA A 70 -7.38 -2.65 -3.84
C ALA A 70 -8.49 -2.02 -3.01
N LYS A 71 -8.73 -2.53 -1.81
CA LYS A 71 -9.72 -1.96 -0.88
C LYS A 71 -9.39 -0.51 -0.51
N ASP A 72 -8.15 -0.22 -0.10
CA ASP A 72 -7.73 1.14 0.24
C ASP A 72 -7.96 2.11 -0.93
N LYS A 73 -7.65 1.68 -2.16
CA LYS A 73 -7.87 2.49 -3.37
C LYS A 73 -9.34 2.61 -3.78
N CYS A 74 -10.18 1.67 -3.40
CA CYS A 74 -11.64 1.73 -3.55
C CYS A 74 -12.32 2.47 -2.38
N TYR A 75 -11.57 3.12 -1.49
CA TYR A 75 -12.08 3.82 -0.30
C TYR A 75 -12.87 2.91 0.64
N ILE A 76 -12.51 1.63 0.72
CA ILE A 76 -13.07 0.67 1.66
C ILE A 76 -12.15 0.62 2.87
N ASP A 77 -12.56 1.28 3.94
CA ASP A 77 -11.78 1.37 5.17
C ASP A 77 -11.80 0.06 5.94
N GLU A 78 -10.63 -0.54 6.10
CA GLU A 78 -10.42 -1.66 7.02
C GLU A 78 -9.85 -1.14 8.35
N THR A 79 -10.29 -1.75 9.46
CA THR A 79 -9.89 -1.38 10.82
C THR A 79 -9.33 -2.57 11.62
N ASN A 80 -9.39 -3.79 11.07
CA ASN A 80 -8.84 -4.99 11.70
C ASN A 80 -7.49 -5.32 11.06
N ASP A 81 -6.43 -5.09 11.80
CA ASP A 81 -5.04 -5.25 11.34
C ASP A 81 -4.48 -6.67 11.45
N SER A 82 -5.25 -7.63 12.00
CA SER A 82 -4.77 -8.98 12.29
C SER A 82 -4.23 -9.71 11.06
N LEU A 83 -4.92 -9.60 9.92
CA LEU A 83 -4.49 -10.21 8.67
C LEU A 83 -3.21 -9.55 8.14
N MET A 84 -3.18 -8.21 8.11
CA MET A 84 -2.02 -7.48 7.60
C MET A 84 -0.78 -7.67 8.47
N THR A 85 -0.95 -7.82 9.78
CA THR A 85 0.14 -8.20 10.70
C THR A 85 0.75 -9.56 10.32
N GLN A 86 -0.07 -10.55 9.97
CA GLN A 86 0.44 -11.85 9.50
C GLN A 86 1.19 -11.74 8.16
N ILE A 87 0.73 -10.84 7.27
CA ILE A 87 1.38 -10.57 5.98
C ILE A 87 2.74 -9.90 6.18
N VAL A 88 2.83 -8.92 7.08
CA VAL A 88 4.11 -8.32 7.48
C VAL A 88 5.06 -9.39 7.99
N ASN A 89 4.64 -10.23 8.94
CA ASN A 89 5.47 -11.31 9.49
C ASN A 89 5.94 -12.29 8.40
N TYR A 90 5.11 -12.56 7.38
CA TYR A 90 5.49 -13.38 6.25
C TYR A 90 6.61 -12.74 5.42
N TYR A 91 6.49 -11.44 5.10
CA TYR A 91 7.46 -10.74 4.25
C TYR A 91 8.73 -10.31 5.00
N GLU A 92 8.72 -10.11 6.33
CA GLU A 92 9.94 -9.87 7.13
C GLU A 92 10.99 -10.96 6.92
N GLY A 93 10.55 -12.23 6.78
CA GLY A 93 11.42 -13.36 6.48
C GLY A 93 11.85 -13.50 5.02
N LYS A 94 11.46 -12.58 4.13
CA LYS A 94 11.71 -12.66 2.68
C LYS A 94 12.70 -11.60 2.19
N ARG A 95 13.24 -11.83 0.98
CA ARG A 95 14.14 -10.86 0.32
C ARG A 95 13.37 -9.74 -0.39
N ASP A 96 12.08 -9.92 -0.63
CA ASP A 96 11.22 -8.97 -1.34
C ASP A 96 10.94 -7.75 -0.46
N LYS A 97 11.77 -6.73 -0.60
CA LYS A 97 11.67 -5.49 0.18
C LYS A 97 10.54 -4.59 -0.28
N GLU A 98 10.14 -4.69 -1.53
CA GLU A 98 9.02 -3.93 -2.06
C GLU A 98 7.69 -4.41 -1.45
N LYS A 99 7.45 -5.73 -1.44
CA LYS A 99 6.25 -6.28 -0.80
C LYS A 99 6.25 -6.07 0.72
N LEU A 100 7.41 -6.12 1.36
CA LEU A 100 7.53 -5.79 2.79
C LEU A 100 7.18 -4.32 3.05
N PHE A 101 7.66 -3.40 2.22
CA PHE A 101 7.32 -1.98 2.31
C PHE A 101 5.81 -1.77 2.17
N LYS A 102 5.20 -2.33 1.12
CA LYS A 102 3.76 -2.26 0.89
C LYS A 102 2.97 -2.85 2.07
N ALA A 103 3.43 -3.97 2.64
CA ALA A 103 2.80 -4.60 3.79
C ALA A 103 2.81 -3.69 5.03
N TYR A 104 3.93 -3.05 5.35
CA TYR A 104 3.99 -2.06 6.42
C TYR A 104 3.15 -0.82 6.13
N TYR A 105 3.15 -0.34 4.88
CA TYR A 105 2.34 0.81 4.47
C TYR A 105 0.84 0.52 4.68
N TYR A 106 0.33 -0.61 4.20
CA TYR A 106 -1.10 -0.94 4.36
C TYR A 106 -1.46 -1.34 5.80
N LEU A 107 -0.53 -1.92 6.56
CA LEU A 107 -0.72 -2.10 8.01
C LEU A 107 -0.92 -0.74 8.69
N GLY A 108 -0.08 0.24 8.38
CA GLY A 108 -0.22 1.60 8.91
C GLY A 108 -1.54 2.26 8.50
N ARG A 109 -2.02 2.04 7.27
CA ARG A 109 -3.32 2.53 6.79
C ARG A 109 -4.49 1.97 7.62
N ILE A 110 -4.50 0.65 7.83
CA ILE A 110 -5.53 -0.04 8.61
C ILE A 110 -5.54 0.46 10.07
N GLN A 111 -4.36 0.59 10.67
CA GLN A 111 -4.19 1.11 12.04
C GLN A 111 -4.63 2.58 12.15
N TYR A 112 -4.34 3.40 11.14
CA TYR A 112 -4.83 4.78 11.07
C TYR A 112 -6.36 4.81 11.03
N ASN A 113 -7.00 4.00 10.19
CA ASN A 113 -8.46 3.91 10.08
C ASN A 113 -9.10 3.40 11.38
N ALA A 114 -8.41 2.53 12.11
CA ALA A 114 -8.82 2.07 13.44
C ALA A 114 -8.67 3.12 14.55
N GLY A 115 -8.00 4.26 14.27
CA GLY A 115 -7.68 5.31 15.24
C GLY A 115 -6.46 4.99 16.12
N ASP A 116 -5.75 3.88 15.86
CA ASP A 116 -4.47 3.57 16.53
C ASP A 116 -3.32 4.29 15.82
N TYR A 117 -3.24 5.60 16.05
CA TYR A 117 -2.24 6.45 15.43
C TYR A 117 -0.81 6.11 15.88
N ALA A 118 -0.64 5.56 17.10
CA ALA A 118 0.68 5.17 17.59
C ALA A 118 1.20 3.93 16.85
N ALA A 119 0.38 2.89 16.67
CA ALA A 119 0.73 1.73 15.88
C ALA A 119 0.95 2.10 14.40
N SER A 120 0.09 2.97 13.85
CA SER A 120 0.22 3.48 12.48
C SER A 120 1.56 4.18 12.26
N MET A 121 1.97 5.08 13.19
CA MET A 121 3.27 5.75 13.13
C MET A 121 4.43 4.76 13.12
N LEU A 122 4.37 3.72 13.96
CA LEU A 122 5.39 2.68 14.01
C LEU A 122 5.47 1.91 12.67
N SER A 123 4.32 1.55 12.11
CA SER A 123 4.26 0.82 10.84
C SER A 123 4.81 1.66 9.68
N TYR A 124 4.46 2.93 9.58
CA TYR A 124 5.01 3.82 8.56
C TYR A 124 6.50 4.11 8.75
N THR A 125 6.98 4.23 9.99
CA THR A 125 8.43 4.35 10.25
C THR A 125 9.19 3.11 9.79
N LYS A 126 8.62 1.90 9.97
CA LYS A 126 9.22 0.67 9.44
C LYS A 126 9.20 0.62 7.91
N ALA A 127 8.16 1.13 7.27
CA ALA A 127 8.16 1.30 5.82
C ALA A 127 9.22 2.32 5.37
N GLU A 128 9.34 3.46 6.05
CA GLU A 128 10.36 4.49 5.74
C GLU A 128 11.79 3.94 5.79
N GLN A 129 12.11 3.05 6.73
CA GLN A 129 13.41 2.39 6.80
C GLN A 129 13.75 1.55 5.56
N LEU A 130 12.78 1.22 4.74
CA LEU A 130 12.95 0.48 3.49
C LEU A 130 12.98 1.39 2.26
N ILE A 131 12.78 2.70 2.40
CA ILE A 131 12.52 3.65 1.32
C ILE A 131 13.59 3.63 0.22
N ASP A 132 14.86 3.46 0.60
CA ASP A 132 15.98 3.39 -0.33
C ASP A 132 16.01 2.11 -1.18
N LYS A 133 15.14 1.14 -0.89
CA LYS A 133 15.00 -0.13 -1.62
C LYS A 133 13.78 -0.14 -2.54
N ILE A 134 13.09 0.98 -2.63
CA ILE A 134 11.83 1.13 -3.38
C ILE A 134 12.11 2.02 -4.59
N ASP A 135 11.73 1.55 -5.77
CA ASP A 135 11.90 2.33 -7.01
C ASP A 135 10.63 3.15 -7.34
N ASP A 136 9.47 2.73 -6.85
CA ASP A 136 8.18 3.40 -7.10
C ASP A 136 8.08 4.72 -6.31
N GLU A 137 8.34 5.83 -6.99
CA GLU A 137 8.26 7.18 -6.43
C GLU A 137 6.83 7.55 -5.97
N PHE A 138 5.81 6.99 -6.60
CA PHE A 138 4.44 7.29 -6.19
C PHE A 138 4.11 6.74 -4.79
N ILE A 139 4.51 5.49 -4.50
CA ILE A 139 4.25 4.91 -3.18
C ILE A 139 5.10 5.55 -2.07
N LYS A 140 6.32 6.04 -2.41
CA LYS A 140 7.10 6.87 -1.48
C LYS A 140 6.36 8.15 -1.12
N GLY A 141 5.77 8.81 -2.12
CA GLY A 141 4.93 10.00 -1.91
C GLY A 141 3.73 9.69 -1.01
N LEU A 142 3.05 8.57 -1.24
CA LEU A 142 1.94 8.14 -0.39
C LEU A 142 2.38 7.94 1.06
N LEU A 143 3.52 7.30 1.31
CA LEU A 143 4.05 7.11 2.66
C LEU A 143 4.29 8.44 3.37
N TYR A 144 4.98 9.36 2.72
CA TYR A 144 5.29 10.66 3.33
C TYR A 144 4.05 11.53 3.55
N ALA A 145 3.03 11.42 2.69
CA ALA A 145 1.75 12.08 2.93
C ALA A 145 1.05 11.56 4.19
N GLN A 146 1.07 10.24 4.42
CA GLN A 146 0.51 9.63 5.63
C GLN A 146 1.30 10.03 6.89
N LEU A 147 2.64 10.04 6.82
CA LEU A 147 3.48 10.54 7.91
C LEU A 147 3.17 12.00 8.22
N GLY A 148 3.00 12.85 7.19
CA GLY A 148 2.59 14.25 7.37
C GLY A 148 1.27 14.39 8.13
N MET A 149 0.27 13.61 7.76
CA MET A 149 -1.03 13.57 8.45
C MET A 149 -0.90 13.12 9.91
N LEU A 150 -0.07 12.11 10.19
CA LEU A 150 0.15 11.64 11.57
C LEU A 150 0.91 12.67 12.42
N HIS A 151 1.95 13.29 11.90
CA HIS A 151 2.64 14.38 12.60
C HIS A 151 1.67 15.52 12.94
N GLN A 152 0.77 15.89 12.02
CA GLN A 152 -0.26 16.90 12.26
C GLN A 152 -1.23 16.47 13.38
N LYS A 153 -1.63 15.19 13.41
CA LYS A 153 -2.47 14.63 14.50
C LYS A 153 -1.82 14.76 15.88
N TYR A 154 -0.49 14.70 15.94
CA TYR A 154 0.29 14.89 17.17
C TYR A 154 0.75 16.33 17.40
N TYR A 155 0.26 17.31 16.61
CA TYR A 155 0.66 18.72 16.66
C TYR A 155 2.16 18.95 16.43
N ASP A 156 2.85 17.97 15.81
CA ASP A 156 4.23 18.12 15.33
C ASP A 156 4.21 18.78 13.94
N TYR A 157 3.94 20.06 13.92
CA TYR A 157 3.83 20.84 12.69
C TYR A 157 5.15 20.90 11.89
N PRO A 158 6.34 21.03 12.52
CA PRO A 158 7.60 20.94 11.78
C PRO A 158 7.79 19.59 11.08
N GLY A 159 7.54 18.47 11.77
CA GLY A 159 7.60 17.13 11.19
C GLY A 159 6.58 16.93 10.07
N SER A 160 5.35 17.42 10.27
CA SER A 160 4.31 17.41 9.25
C SER A 160 4.74 18.16 7.98
N MET A 161 5.28 19.37 8.13
CA MET A 161 5.77 20.18 7.01
C MET A 161 6.88 19.48 6.23
N GLU A 162 7.85 18.88 6.92
CA GLU A 162 8.94 18.13 6.29
C GLU A 162 8.40 16.93 5.50
N ALA A 163 7.51 16.15 6.12
CA ALA A 163 6.91 14.98 5.49
C ALA A 163 6.09 15.35 4.24
N TYR A 164 5.27 16.39 4.30
CA TYR A 164 4.51 16.84 3.14
C TYR A 164 5.41 17.35 2.00
N LYS A 165 6.52 18.04 2.30
CA LYS A 165 7.50 18.44 1.29
C LYS A 165 8.16 17.24 0.61
N LYS A 166 8.50 16.18 1.35
CA LYS A 166 8.98 14.92 0.79
C LYS A 166 7.91 14.26 -0.09
N ALA A 167 6.65 14.21 0.37
CA ALA A 167 5.54 13.69 -0.42
C ALA A 167 5.39 14.44 -1.76
N GLN A 168 5.39 15.77 -1.71
CA GLN A 168 5.29 16.63 -2.89
C GLN A 168 6.41 16.37 -3.90
N HIS A 169 7.66 16.22 -3.41
CA HIS A 169 8.80 15.88 -4.25
C HIS A 169 8.57 14.55 -4.98
N HIS A 170 8.25 13.48 -4.25
CA HIS A 170 8.05 12.15 -4.82
C HIS A 170 6.86 12.09 -5.79
N TYR A 171 5.76 12.77 -5.49
CA TYR A 171 4.62 12.91 -6.42
C TYR A 171 4.99 13.67 -7.69
N SER A 172 5.82 14.71 -7.58
CA SER A 172 6.31 15.47 -8.73
C SER A 172 7.18 14.59 -9.64
N VAL A 173 8.12 13.82 -9.06
CA VAL A 173 8.98 12.90 -9.81
C VAL A 173 8.16 11.81 -10.49
N SER A 174 7.12 11.30 -9.84
CA SER A 174 6.21 10.29 -10.40
C SER A 174 5.19 10.82 -11.42
N GLY A 175 5.16 12.14 -11.66
CA GLY A 175 4.19 12.78 -12.58
C GLY A 175 2.74 12.77 -12.06
N LYS A 176 2.51 12.50 -10.78
CA LYS A 176 1.18 12.47 -10.17
C LYS A 176 0.73 13.86 -9.71
N ASN A 177 0.50 14.76 -10.67
CA ASN A 177 0.21 16.18 -10.43
C ASN A 177 -0.98 16.41 -9.47
N ALA A 178 -2.06 15.64 -9.57
CA ALA A 178 -3.18 15.76 -8.65
C ALA A 178 -2.74 15.58 -7.18
N HIS A 179 -1.84 14.64 -6.88
CA HIS A 179 -1.32 14.42 -5.53
C HIS A 179 -0.38 15.55 -5.09
N VAL A 180 0.34 16.18 -6.01
CA VAL A 180 1.12 17.39 -5.71
C VAL A 180 0.19 18.50 -5.22
N TYR A 181 -0.95 18.70 -5.87
CA TYR A 181 -1.93 19.73 -5.47
C TYR A 181 -2.61 19.39 -4.14
N PHE A 182 -3.01 18.13 -3.92
CA PHE A 182 -3.52 17.71 -2.60
C PHE A 182 -2.51 17.95 -1.49
N THR A 183 -1.22 17.71 -1.75
CA THR A 183 -0.17 17.98 -0.76
C THR A 183 0.00 19.48 -0.52
N LYS A 184 -0.14 20.33 -1.54
CA LYS A 184 -0.17 21.79 -1.37
C LYS A 184 -1.35 22.25 -0.52
N LEU A 185 -2.54 21.63 -0.66
CA LEU A 185 -3.68 21.89 0.22
C LEU A 185 -3.34 21.59 1.68
N ASN A 186 -2.79 20.39 1.95
CA ASN A 186 -2.40 20.01 3.30
C ASN A 186 -1.35 20.97 3.90
N ILE A 187 -0.37 21.41 3.11
CA ILE A 187 0.61 22.42 3.55
C ILE A 187 -0.07 23.77 3.80
N GLY A 188 -1.03 24.16 2.95
CA GLY A 188 -1.81 25.38 3.14
C GLY A 188 -2.63 25.37 4.44
N GLU A 189 -3.27 24.25 4.74
CA GLU A 189 -3.97 24.04 6.01
C GLU A 189 -3.01 24.10 7.21
N LEU A 190 -1.81 23.50 7.09
CA LEU A 190 -0.79 23.56 8.12
C LEU A 190 -0.32 24.99 8.39
N HIS A 191 -0.18 25.83 7.38
CA HIS A 191 0.11 27.26 7.56
C HIS A 191 -1.03 27.99 8.26
N GLN A 192 -2.30 27.59 8.07
CA GLN A 192 -3.43 28.16 8.84
C GLN A 192 -3.32 27.82 10.32
N GLU A 193 -3.01 26.57 10.66
CA GLU A 193 -2.79 26.14 12.05
C GLU A 193 -1.64 26.92 12.71
N LEU A 194 -0.60 27.22 11.95
CA LEU A 194 0.54 28.06 12.38
C LEU A 194 0.24 29.58 12.37
N LYS A 195 -0.96 29.99 11.96
CA LYS A 195 -1.38 31.40 11.79
C LYS A 195 -0.56 32.17 10.76
N GLU A 196 0.07 31.47 9.82
CA GLU A 196 0.83 32.03 8.71
C GLU A 196 -0.08 32.26 7.49
N TYR A 197 -1.10 33.11 7.65
CA TYR A 197 -2.22 33.26 6.72
C TYR A 197 -1.80 33.67 5.31
N SER A 198 -0.78 34.51 5.18
CA SER A 198 -0.29 34.92 3.83
C SER A 198 0.31 33.74 3.05
N SER A 199 1.06 32.87 3.71
CA SER A 199 1.63 31.66 3.10
C SER A 199 0.53 30.67 2.70
N SER A 200 -0.46 30.50 3.56
CA SER A 200 -1.65 29.68 3.27
C SER A 200 -2.40 30.20 2.05
N GLU A 201 -2.72 31.50 2.00
CA GLU A 201 -3.47 32.10 0.91
C GLU A 201 -2.80 31.92 -0.46
N ILE A 202 -1.46 32.07 -0.53
CA ILE A 202 -0.69 31.85 -1.75
C ILE A 202 -0.88 30.41 -2.25
N LEU A 203 -0.67 29.43 -1.37
CA LEU A 203 -0.75 28.00 -1.74
C LEU A 203 -2.17 27.59 -2.15
N LEU A 204 -3.18 28.04 -1.41
CA LEU A 204 -4.58 27.73 -1.71
C LEU A 204 -5.02 28.38 -3.04
N THR A 205 -4.53 29.60 -3.32
CA THR A 205 -4.81 30.27 -4.61
C THR A 205 -4.16 29.51 -5.77
N GLU A 206 -2.91 29.03 -5.63
CA GLU A 206 -2.26 28.21 -6.65
C GLU A 206 -3.05 26.91 -6.95
N VAL A 207 -3.64 26.29 -5.94
CA VAL A 207 -4.45 25.08 -6.11
C VAL A 207 -5.76 25.39 -6.82
N LEU A 208 -6.40 26.51 -6.54
CA LEU A 208 -7.67 26.90 -7.15
C LEU A 208 -7.54 27.30 -8.62
N THR A 209 -6.34 27.63 -9.09
CA THR A 209 -6.06 28.04 -10.49
C THR A 209 -5.62 26.88 -11.38
N TRP A 210 -5.51 25.69 -10.84
CA TRP A 210 -5.18 24.44 -11.55
C TRP A 210 -6.44 23.77 -12.10
#